data_1adb4d6451ee1e9aed0a8b9b424fd11e
#
_entry.id   1adb4d6451ee1e9aed0a8b9b424fd11e
#
_cell.length_a   1.000
_cell.length_b   1.000
_cell.length_c   1.000
_cell.angle_alpha   90.00
_cell.angle_beta   90.00
_cell.angle_gamma   90.00
#
_symmetry.space_group_name_H-M   'P 1'
#
loop_
_entity.id
_entity.type
_entity.pdbx_description
1 polymer ?
#
loop_
_entity_poly.entity_id
_entity_poly.type
_entity_poly.pdbx_seq_one_letter_code
_entity_poly.pdbx_strand_id
1 'polypeptide(L)'
;MKLKFAAVVCLLSIFAEARAVTLDGVLSTTLEKNPAIQQAKANLEAAAGRRLVLRSIAWPNAKLNLPAGVQGGDRAGSTSTKIFGFVRGSLTQPILNAAIPPSFRRGDIDLLIAEQQLNLAVEQQLHAARLAFYSAVYNRELLGVRDKQRTRLDENVASQTDRYRAGLVDRGAFTTASVEARELDPLVENARRGYSAAQLQLAEAMGVALSSDVALPGPDGELSFTPVTVDLDSETATALERRTDIKLARLLVRAANEGERIIAAGYYPSVNGNITADYIPVSGIHREGSTSRTQDFLGSEIREGAAYTWQVIDNGKVGGAVLRARKAREINEIELHKLEAGVGRELSRIRNELNGIEARHKSFDAGSNNAEQTAAAVQQNLGSGLASQLEHRLAEGSYLKTQTGLLEANYLHNVARAEWDRATGRYFQFAEDAH
;
A
#
# COMPACT_ATOMS: atom_id res chain seq x y z
N MET A 1 53.16 -33.47 23.06
CA MET A 1 52.88 -33.39 21.63
C MET A 1 51.80 -32.33 21.44
N LYS A 2 52.19 -31.08 21.06
CA LYS A 2 51.30 -29.91 20.95
C LYS A 2 50.95 -29.72 19.48
N LEU A 3 49.68 -29.96 19.07
CA LEU A 3 49.18 -29.63 17.75
C LEU A 3 48.66 -28.19 17.80
N LYS A 4 49.27 -27.31 17.01
CA LYS A 4 48.82 -25.98 16.74
C LYS A 4 47.81 -26.04 15.58
N PHE A 5 46.53 -25.74 15.84
CA PHE A 5 45.54 -25.45 14.78
C PHE A 5 45.68 -23.97 14.39
N ALA A 6 46.16 -23.75 13.18
CA ALA A 6 46.13 -22.42 12.56
C ALA A 6 44.75 -22.23 11.92
N ALA A 7 43.93 -21.35 12.51
CA ALA A 7 42.67 -20.90 11.91
C ALA A 7 42.97 -19.88 10.81
N VAL A 8 42.82 -20.28 9.57
CA VAL A 8 42.79 -19.34 8.41
C VAL A 8 41.42 -18.68 8.39
N VAL A 9 41.37 -17.45 8.88
CA VAL A 9 40.20 -16.59 8.72
C VAL A 9 40.23 -16.04 7.29
N CYS A 10 39.47 -16.64 6.35
CA CYS A 10 39.16 -16.03 5.09
C CYS A 10 38.18 -14.86 5.33
N LEU A 11 38.73 -13.66 5.37
CA LEU A 11 37.96 -12.44 5.22
C LEU A 11 37.40 -12.41 3.76
N LEU A 12 36.19 -12.91 3.56
CA LEU A 12 35.37 -12.59 2.40
C LEU A 12 34.95 -11.12 2.57
N SER A 13 35.71 -10.21 1.98
CA SER A 13 35.27 -8.86 1.69
C SER A 13 34.12 -8.96 0.70
N ILE A 14 32.90 -8.94 1.20
CA ILE A 14 31.68 -8.73 0.41
C ILE A 14 31.75 -7.28 -0.06
N PHE A 15 32.38 -7.05 -1.22
CA PHE A 15 32.12 -5.84 -1.99
C PHE A 15 30.61 -5.89 -2.31
N ALA A 16 29.83 -5.03 -1.67
CA ALA A 16 28.47 -4.73 -2.07
C ALA A 16 28.57 -3.97 -3.42
N GLU A 17 28.70 -4.73 -4.51
CA GLU A 17 28.49 -4.18 -5.84
C GLU A 17 27.09 -3.56 -5.86
N ALA A 18 26.99 -2.31 -6.32
CA ALA A 18 25.73 -1.65 -6.59
C ALA A 18 24.97 -2.53 -7.58
N ARG A 19 24.03 -3.35 -7.07
CA ARG A 19 23.32 -4.34 -7.87
C ARG A 19 22.40 -3.58 -8.79
N ALA A 20 22.68 -3.62 -10.08
CA ALA A 20 21.79 -3.13 -11.10
C ALA A 20 20.44 -3.88 -10.96
N VAL A 21 19.35 -3.16 -10.79
CA VAL A 21 18.03 -3.73 -10.50
C VAL A 21 17.10 -3.46 -11.68
N THR A 22 16.59 -4.55 -12.29
CA THR A 22 15.59 -4.48 -13.36
C THR A 22 14.20 -4.16 -12.78
N LEU A 23 13.26 -3.74 -13.65
CA LEU A 23 11.88 -3.47 -13.22
C LEU A 23 11.26 -4.70 -12.53
N ASP A 24 11.42 -5.90 -13.08
CA ASP A 24 10.89 -7.13 -12.48
C ASP A 24 11.53 -7.41 -11.11
N GLY A 25 12.83 -7.16 -10.96
CA GLY A 25 13.52 -7.25 -9.69
C GLY A 25 13.02 -6.25 -8.64
N VAL A 26 12.65 -5.04 -9.06
CA VAL A 26 12.02 -4.02 -8.20
C VAL A 26 10.64 -4.50 -7.75
N LEU A 27 9.79 -4.94 -8.68
CA LEU A 27 8.43 -5.38 -8.39
C LEU A 27 8.42 -6.60 -7.46
N SER A 28 9.26 -7.61 -7.72
CA SER A 28 9.38 -8.80 -6.87
C SER A 28 9.87 -8.46 -5.46
N THR A 29 10.87 -7.60 -5.32
CA THR A 29 11.36 -7.15 -4.03
C THR A 29 10.30 -6.35 -3.26
N THR A 30 9.53 -5.50 -3.96
CA THR A 30 8.42 -4.74 -3.36
C THR A 30 7.35 -5.68 -2.81
N LEU A 31 6.96 -6.73 -3.56
CA LEU A 31 5.99 -7.73 -3.10
C LEU A 31 6.44 -8.47 -1.84
N GLU A 32 7.74 -8.73 -1.74
CA GLU A 32 8.31 -9.47 -0.63
C GLU A 32 8.55 -8.61 0.61
N LYS A 33 9.10 -7.39 0.44
CA LYS A 33 9.69 -6.61 1.53
C LYS A 33 8.90 -5.36 1.92
N ASN A 34 7.99 -4.87 1.05
CA ASN A 34 7.32 -3.61 1.31
C ASN A 34 6.43 -3.69 2.58
N PRO A 35 6.63 -2.78 3.57
CA PRO A 35 5.92 -2.82 4.84
C PRO A 35 4.40 -2.69 4.72
N ALA A 36 3.90 -1.91 3.74
CA ALA A 36 2.46 -1.73 3.55
C ALA A 36 1.78 -3.04 3.09
N ILE A 37 2.46 -3.83 2.24
CA ILE A 37 1.98 -5.15 1.82
C ILE A 37 2.01 -6.13 3.01
N GLN A 38 3.07 -6.11 3.82
CA GLN A 38 3.16 -6.96 5.01
C GLN A 38 2.06 -6.61 6.04
N GLN A 39 1.78 -5.32 6.22
CA GLN A 39 0.67 -4.86 7.05
C GLN A 39 -0.70 -5.32 6.50
N ALA A 40 -0.90 -5.27 5.20
CA ALA A 40 -2.13 -5.75 4.57
C ALA A 40 -2.30 -7.28 4.72
N LYS A 41 -1.21 -8.07 4.66
CA LYS A 41 -1.23 -9.51 4.97
C LYS A 41 -1.62 -9.77 6.42
N ALA A 42 -1.05 -9.04 7.37
CA ALA A 42 -1.43 -9.15 8.79
C ALA A 42 -2.90 -8.75 9.03
N ASN A 43 -3.42 -7.76 8.30
CA ASN A 43 -4.83 -7.36 8.35
C ASN A 43 -5.77 -8.47 7.81
N LEU A 44 -5.33 -9.23 6.81
CA LEU A 44 -6.06 -10.40 6.30
C LEU A 44 -6.16 -11.50 7.38
N GLU A 45 -5.07 -11.80 8.07
CA GLU A 45 -5.08 -12.75 9.19
C GLU A 45 -5.97 -12.24 10.34
N ALA A 46 -5.93 -10.94 10.66
CA ALA A 46 -6.82 -10.33 11.64
C ALA A 46 -8.31 -10.43 11.22
N ALA A 47 -8.62 -10.36 9.92
CA ALA A 47 -9.97 -10.55 9.40
C ALA A 47 -10.45 -12.00 9.58
N ALA A 48 -9.56 -12.99 9.42
CA ALA A 48 -9.87 -14.38 9.75
C ALA A 48 -10.24 -14.55 11.24
N GLY A 49 -9.51 -13.85 12.14
CA GLY A 49 -9.87 -13.79 13.55
C GLY A 49 -11.25 -13.15 13.79
N ARG A 50 -11.55 -12.02 13.14
CA ARG A 50 -12.89 -11.38 13.23
C ARG A 50 -14.02 -12.29 12.74
N ARG A 51 -13.78 -13.06 11.68
CA ARG A 51 -14.73 -14.07 11.19
C ARG A 51 -15.07 -15.10 12.26
N LEU A 52 -14.08 -15.58 13.01
CA LEU A 52 -14.31 -16.49 14.14
C LEU A 52 -15.16 -15.84 15.24
N VAL A 53 -14.89 -14.57 15.57
CA VAL A 53 -15.69 -13.80 16.54
C VAL A 53 -17.16 -13.68 16.07
N LEU A 54 -17.41 -13.36 14.80
CA LEU A 54 -18.77 -13.26 14.26
C LEU A 54 -19.48 -14.61 14.22
N ARG A 55 -18.77 -15.71 14.05
CA ARG A 55 -19.31 -17.06 14.09
C ARG A 55 -19.56 -17.56 15.51
N SER A 56 -18.83 -17.04 16.50
CA SER A 56 -18.98 -17.47 17.90
C SER A 56 -20.36 -17.19 18.49
N ILE A 57 -21.16 -16.30 17.88
CA ILE A 57 -22.53 -16.01 18.31
C ILE A 57 -23.45 -17.25 18.30
N ALA A 58 -23.12 -18.26 17.50
CA ALA A 58 -23.89 -19.49 17.39
C ALA A 58 -23.38 -20.63 18.32
N TRP A 59 -22.18 -20.45 18.88
CA TRP A 59 -21.53 -21.50 19.67
C TRP A 59 -21.84 -21.38 21.15
N PRO A 60 -21.78 -22.50 21.91
CA PRO A 60 -21.97 -22.47 23.34
C PRO A 60 -20.89 -21.63 24.02
N ASN A 61 -21.31 -20.84 24.99
CA ASN A 61 -20.42 -20.04 25.84
C ASN A 61 -20.41 -20.65 27.25
N ALA A 62 -19.26 -21.17 27.67
CA ALA A 62 -19.04 -21.71 29.00
C ALA A 62 -18.23 -20.72 29.84
N LYS A 63 -18.69 -20.44 31.04
CA LYS A 63 -18.00 -19.56 32.01
C LYS A 63 -17.88 -20.27 33.35
N LEU A 64 -16.72 -20.11 33.99
CA LEU A 64 -16.45 -20.55 35.33
C LEU A 64 -16.11 -19.32 36.18
N ASN A 65 -16.89 -19.09 37.22
CA ASN A 65 -16.68 -17.99 38.14
C ASN A 65 -16.35 -18.55 39.53
N LEU A 66 -15.32 -18.04 40.17
CA LEU A 66 -14.88 -18.42 41.51
C LEU A 66 -14.85 -17.19 42.42
N PRO A 67 -16.04 -16.65 42.77
CA PRO A 67 -16.08 -15.53 43.72
C PRO A 67 -15.68 -16.01 45.11
N ALA A 68 -14.75 -15.27 45.72
CA ALA A 68 -14.30 -15.46 47.09
C ALA A 68 -14.13 -14.09 47.76
N GLY A 69 -14.44 -14.00 49.02
CA GLY A 69 -14.34 -12.74 49.73
C GLY A 69 -14.81 -12.87 51.19
N VAL A 70 -15.05 -11.71 51.81
CA VAL A 70 -15.56 -11.60 53.16
C VAL A 70 -16.95 -10.99 53.12
N GLN A 71 -17.92 -11.64 53.71
CA GLN A 71 -19.28 -11.17 53.82
C GLN A 71 -19.55 -10.80 55.29
N GLY A 72 -19.83 -9.54 55.54
CA GLY A 72 -20.28 -9.03 56.83
C GLY A 72 -21.74 -8.65 56.79
N GLY A 73 -22.48 -8.90 57.86
CA GLY A 73 -23.88 -8.51 57.99
C GLY A 73 -24.52 -8.95 59.30
N ASP A 74 -25.62 -8.30 59.64
CA ASP A 74 -26.45 -8.67 60.79
C ASP A 74 -27.48 -9.71 60.37
N ARG A 75 -27.45 -10.87 61.05
CA ARG A 75 -28.49 -11.88 60.96
C ARG A 75 -29.00 -12.17 62.35
N ALA A 76 -30.31 -11.97 62.57
CA ALA A 76 -31.00 -12.30 63.79
C ALA A 76 -30.33 -11.74 65.05
N GLY A 77 -29.88 -10.47 65.04
CA GLY A 77 -29.34 -9.79 66.21
C GLY A 77 -27.88 -10.01 66.54
N SER A 78 -27.12 -10.63 65.61
CA SER A 78 -25.67 -10.77 65.73
C SER A 78 -24.94 -10.34 64.43
N THR A 79 -24.00 -9.43 64.56
CA THR A 79 -23.08 -9.07 63.46
C THR A 79 -22.03 -10.15 63.30
N SER A 80 -21.99 -10.78 62.13
CA SER A 80 -20.95 -11.78 61.86
C SER A 80 -20.24 -11.52 60.52
N THR A 81 -18.94 -11.66 60.55
CA THR A 81 -18.10 -11.59 59.36
C THR A 81 -17.66 -13.01 58.99
N LYS A 82 -17.94 -13.47 57.80
CA LYS A 82 -17.59 -14.82 57.32
C LYS A 82 -16.86 -14.73 55.97
N ILE A 83 -15.87 -15.61 55.80
CA ILE A 83 -15.25 -15.85 54.51
C ILE A 83 -16.23 -16.69 53.68
N PHE A 84 -16.45 -16.28 52.43
CA PHE A 84 -17.21 -17.07 51.48
C PHE A 84 -16.32 -17.40 50.25
N GLY A 85 -16.59 -18.54 49.66
CA GLY A 85 -16.05 -18.93 48.35
C GLY A 85 -17.00 -19.94 47.74
N PHE A 86 -17.31 -19.76 46.47
CA PHE A 86 -18.09 -20.75 45.74
C PHE A 86 -17.68 -20.82 44.28
N VAL A 87 -18.06 -21.94 43.63
CA VAL A 87 -17.80 -22.14 42.22
C VAL A 87 -19.14 -22.10 41.50
N ARG A 88 -19.20 -21.27 40.44
CA ARG A 88 -20.34 -21.19 39.55
C ARG A 88 -19.91 -21.45 38.12
N GLY A 89 -20.36 -22.56 37.55
CA GLY A 89 -20.29 -22.86 36.12
C GLY A 89 -21.57 -22.42 35.42
N SER A 90 -21.42 -21.82 34.24
CA SER A 90 -22.57 -21.54 33.37
C SER A 90 -22.25 -21.89 31.92
N LEU A 91 -23.16 -22.57 31.25
CA LEU A 91 -23.13 -22.86 29.82
C LEU A 91 -24.37 -22.22 29.19
N THR A 92 -24.17 -21.37 28.18
CA THR A 92 -25.26 -20.78 27.41
C THR A 92 -25.11 -21.18 25.96
N GLN A 93 -26.14 -21.80 25.38
CA GLN A 93 -26.21 -22.18 23.97
C GLN A 93 -27.33 -21.38 23.29
N PRO A 94 -27.05 -20.51 22.32
CA PRO A 94 -28.09 -19.92 21.48
C PRO A 94 -28.81 -20.99 20.67
N ILE A 95 -30.15 -21.08 20.85
CA ILE A 95 -31.03 -22.00 20.12
C ILE A 95 -31.69 -21.26 18.95
N LEU A 96 -32.24 -20.09 19.22
CA LEU A 96 -32.86 -19.22 18.23
C LEU A 96 -32.34 -17.79 18.40
N ASN A 97 -31.69 -17.27 17.36
CA ASN A 97 -31.24 -15.87 17.29
C ASN A 97 -31.19 -15.45 15.84
N ALA A 98 -32.03 -14.47 15.48
CA ALA A 98 -32.12 -13.95 14.12
C ALA A 98 -30.84 -13.28 13.61
N ALA A 99 -29.88 -12.92 14.52
CA ALA A 99 -28.60 -12.36 14.15
C ALA A 99 -27.60 -13.43 13.67
N ILE A 100 -27.79 -14.72 13.94
CA ILE A 100 -26.82 -15.77 13.60
C ILE A 100 -26.55 -15.87 12.08
N PRO A 101 -27.55 -16.02 11.20
CA PRO A 101 -27.29 -16.17 9.76
C PRO A 101 -26.61 -14.92 9.14
N PRO A 102 -27.05 -13.67 9.40
CA PRO A 102 -26.36 -12.51 8.86
C PRO A 102 -24.97 -12.29 9.46
N SER A 103 -24.71 -12.70 10.73
CA SER A 103 -23.35 -12.63 11.31
C SER A 103 -22.37 -13.57 10.60
N PHE A 104 -22.81 -14.77 10.22
CA PHE A 104 -21.97 -15.69 9.45
C PHE A 104 -21.61 -15.10 8.08
N ARG A 105 -22.63 -14.62 7.33
CA ARG A 105 -22.42 -13.98 6.03
C ARG A 105 -21.54 -12.74 6.14
N ARG A 106 -21.76 -11.93 7.19
CA ARG A 106 -20.91 -10.75 7.46
C ARG A 106 -19.46 -11.15 7.68
N GLY A 107 -19.20 -12.20 8.46
CA GLY A 107 -17.85 -12.70 8.71
C GLY A 107 -17.14 -13.17 7.43
N ASP A 108 -17.87 -13.84 6.53
CA ASP A 108 -17.32 -14.27 5.24
C ASP A 108 -17.06 -13.07 4.32
N ILE A 109 -17.94 -12.07 4.29
CA ILE A 109 -17.74 -10.84 3.51
C ILE A 109 -16.57 -10.03 4.07
N ASP A 110 -16.40 -9.93 5.40
CA ASP A 110 -15.28 -9.20 6.01
C ASP A 110 -13.91 -9.81 5.63
N LEU A 111 -13.85 -11.14 5.45
CA LEU A 111 -12.65 -11.80 4.93
C LEU A 111 -12.39 -11.40 3.47
N LEU A 112 -13.41 -11.44 2.60
CA LEU A 112 -13.30 -11.00 1.20
C LEU A 112 -12.91 -9.51 1.08
N ILE A 113 -13.41 -8.65 1.98
CA ILE A 113 -13.00 -7.25 2.06
C ILE A 113 -11.51 -7.15 2.35
N ALA A 114 -10.99 -7.91 3.33
CA ALA A 114 -9.58 -7.89 3.66
C ALA A 114 -8.70 -8.43 2.53
N GLU A 115 -9.15 -9.42 1.77
CA GLU A 115 -8.48 -9.90 0.55
C GLU A 115 -8.41 -8.79 -0.51
N GLN A 116 -9.53 -8.09 -0.78
CA GLN A 116 -9.51 -6.97 -1.73
C GLN A 116 -8.68 -5.78 -1.23
N GLN A 117 -8.61 -5.54 0.08
CA GLN A 117 -7.72 -4.53 0.66
C GLN A 117 -6.24 -4.91 0.50
N LEU A 118 -5.89 -6.19 0.65
CA LEU A 118 -4.54 -6.67 0.34
C LEU A 118 -4.22 -6.47 -1.14
N ASN A 119 -5.14 -6.86 -2.03
CA ASN A 119 -4.98 -6.69 -3.46
C ASN A 119 -4.77 -5.21 -3.84
N LEU A 120 -5.57 -4.31 -3.25
CA LEU A 120 -5.43 -2.87 -3.47
C LEU A 120 -4.10 -2.32 -2.95
N ALA A 121 -3.64 -2.79 -1.79
CA ALA A 121 -2.33 -2.41 -1.25
C ALA A 121 -1.19 -2.88 -2.16
N VAL A 122 -1.25 -4.12 -2.67
CA VAL A 122 -0.29 -4.65 -3.64
C VAL A 122 -0.28 -3.80 -4.92
N GLU A 123 -1.45 -3.52 -5.50
CA GLU A 123 -1.59 -2.68 -6.69
C GLU A 123 -0.95 -1.30 -6.49
N GLN A 124 -1.27 -0.63 -5.38
CA GLN A 124 -0.75 0.70 -5.07
C GLN A 124 0.78 0.70 -4.88
N GLN A 125 1.33 -0.30 -4.18
CA GLN A 125 2.76 -0.37 -3.93
C GLN A 125 3.55 -0.77 -5.19
N LEU A 126 3.04 -1.69 -6.01
CA LEU A 126 3.64 -2.02 -7.30
C LEU A 126 3.61 -0.84 -8.27
N HIS A 127 2.50 -0.09 -8.29
CA HIS A 127 2.41 1.14 -9.07
C HIS A 127 3.44 2.17 -8.60
N ALA A 128 3.52 2.46 -7.31
CA ALA A 128 4.51 3.38 -6.74
C ALA A 128 5.96 2.95 -7.04
N ALA A 129 6.26 1.65 -6.93
CA ALA A 129 7.58 1.10 -7.25
C ALA A 129 7.93 1.24 -8.74
N ARG A 130 6.95 1.04 -9.64
CA ARG A 130 7.13 1.24 -11.09
C ARG A 130 7.41 2.71 -11.41
N LEU A 131 6.67 3.64 -10.82
CA LEU A 131 6.91 5.07 -11.00
C LEU A 131 8.28 5.50 -10.46
N ALA A 132 8.68 5.00 -9.28
CA ALA A 132 10.00 5.26 -8.71
C ALA A 132 11.12 4.71 -9.60
N PHE A 133 10.93 3.53 -10.20
CA PHE A 133 11.88 2.96 -11.17
C PHE A 133 12.03 3.84 -12.40
N TYR A 134 10.92 4.25 -13.03
CA TYR A 134 10.97 5.13 -14.21
C TYR A 134 11.60 6.49 -13.87
N SER A 135 11.32 7.04 -12.70
CA SER A 135 11.95 8.25 -12.21
C SER A 135 13.47 8.09 -12.04
N ALA A 136 13.91 6.95 -11.50
CA ALA A 136 15.34 6.67 -11.32
C ALA A 136 16.05 6.48 -12.67
N VAL A 137 15.43 5.79 -13.64
CA VAL A 137 15.96 5.67 -15.01
C VAL A 137 16.05 7.05 -15.68
N TYR A 138 14.98 7.84 -15.61
CA TYR A 138 14.96 9.19 -16.18
C TYR A 138 16.08 10.08 -15.63
N ASN A 139 16.25 10.11 -14.32
CA ASN A 139 17.29 10.95 -13.70
C ASN A 139 18.70 10.45 -13.99
N ARG A 140 18.92 9.14 -14.14
CA ARG A 140 20.18 8.56 -14.61
C ARG A 140 20.51 9.02 -16.03
N GLU A 141 19.55 8.90 -16.94
CA GLU A 141 19.72 9.32 -18.33
C GLU A 141 19.95 10.84 -18.44
N LEU A 142 19.19 11.63 -17.67
CA LEU A 142 19.35 13.08 -17.61
C LEU A 142 20.77 13.48 -17.12
N LEU A 143 21.28 12.81 -16.09
CA LEU A 143 22.65 13.02 -15.62
C LEU A 143 23.65 12.69 -16.74
N GLY A 144 23.47 11.57 -17.44
CA GLY A 144 24.31 11.19 -18.58
C GLY A 144 24.29 12.22 -19.72
N VAL A 145 23.13 12.80 -20.03
CA VAL A 145 23.02 13.89 -21.02
C VAL A 145 23.82 15.14 -20.57
N ARG A 146 23.69 15.50 -19.28
CA ARG A 146 24.41 16.65 -18.71
C ARG A 146 25.92 16.43 -18.66
N ASP A 147 26.39 15.25 -18.30
CA ASP A 147 27.82 14.90 -18.28
C ASP A 147 28.42 14.93 -19.70
N LYS A 148 27.71 14.39 -20.70
CA LYS A 148 28.13 14.47 -22.12
C LYS A 148 28.20 15.91 -22.59
N GLN A 149 27.24 16.77 -22.24
CA GLN A 149 27.29 18.19 -22.56
C GLN A 149 28.47 18.85 -21.90
N ARG A 150 28.76 18.56 -20.62
CA ARG A 150 29.91 19.08 -19.90
C ARG A 150 31.22 18.74 -20.62
N THR A 151 31.39 17.50 -21.02
CA THR A 151 32.57 17.05 -21.75
C THR A 151 32.77 17.86 -23.04
N ARG A 152 31.71 18.07 -23.83
CA ARG A 152 31.80 18.88 -25.07
C ARG A 152 32.15 20.36 -24.83
N LEU A 153 31.59 20.95 -23.76
CA LEU A 153 31.92 22.33 -23.43
C LEU A 153 33.36 22.46 -22.91
N ASP A 154 33.85 21.50 -22.14
CA ASP A 154 35.25 21.47 -21.70
C ASP A 154 36.22 21.29 -22.88
N GLU A 155 35.87 20.44 -23.87
CA GLU A 155 36.62 20.31 -25.13
C GLU A 155 36.64 21.63 -25.92
N ASN A 156 35.50 22.35 -25.97
CA ASN A 156 35.45 23.68 -26.60
C ASN A 156 36.35 24.69 -25.86
N VAL A 157 36.32 24.73 -24.52
CA VAL A 157 37.21 25.57 -23.72
C VAL A 157 38.68 25.27 -24.01
N ALA A 158 39.07 23.99 -24.08
CA ALA A 158 40.42 23.58 -24.40
C ALA A 158 40.85 24.10 -25.79
N SER A 159 40.00 23.86 -26.81
CA SER A 159 40.21 24.33 -28.18
C SER A 159 40.36 25.86 -28.25
N GLN A 160 39.47 26.64 -27.59
CA GLN A 160 39.54 28.09 -27.58
C GLN A 160 40.76 28.61 -26.80
N THR A 161 41.23 27.89 -25.78
CA THR A 161 42.42 28.20 -25.02
C THR A 161 43.67 28.10 -25.92
N ASP A 162 43.79 27.04 -26.71
CA ASP A 162 44.93 26.83 -27.60
C ASP A 162 44.93 27.84 -28.76
N ARG A 163 43.76 28.16 -29.30
CA ARG A 163 43.60 29.19 -30.33
C ARG A 163 43.92 30.58 -29.82
N TYR A 164 43.56 30.91 -28.58
CA TYR A 164 43.90 32.17 -27.93
C TYR A 164 45.43 32.29 -27.73
N ARG A 165 46.07 31.21 -27.25
CA ARG A 165 47.53 31.16 -27.10
C ARG A 165 48.26 31.32 -28.42
N ALA A 166 47.68 30.80 -29.52
CA ALA A 166 48.20 30.94 -30.87
C ALA A 166 47.88 32.33 -31.51
N GLY A 167 47.12 33.19 -30.83
CA GLY A 167 46.73 34.52 -31.33
C GLY A 167 45.66 34.47 -32.42
N LEU A 168 44.96 33.32 -32.58
CA LEU A 168 43.93 33.09 -33.61
C LEU A 168 42.52 33.55 -33.20
N VAL A 169 42.30 33.78 -31.92
CA VAL A 169 40.99 34.26 -31.37
C VAL A 169 41.28 35.33 -30.31
N ASP A 170 40.31 36.20 -30.07
CA ASP A 170 40.39 37.22 -29.04
C ASP A 170 40.08 36.66 -27.64
N ARG A 171 40.32 37.48 -26.61
CA ARG A 171 40.05 37.14 -25.22
C ARG A 171 38.55 36.93 -24.96
N GLY A 172 37.68 37.60 -25.74
CA GLY A 172 36.23 37.49 -25.62
C GLY A 172 35.75 36.10 -25.95
N ALA A 173 36.21 35.48 -27.03
CA ALA A 173 35.85 34.12 -27.43
C ALA A 173 36.25 33.06 -26.37
N PHE A 174 37.49 33.18 -25.84
CA PHE A 174 37.95 32.31 -24.74
C PHE A 174 37.12 32.49 -23.46
N THR A 175 36.84 33.75 -23.07
CA THR A 175 36.07 34.03 -21.86
C THR A 175 34.66 33.52 -21.99
N THR A 176 34.00 33.68 -23.16
CA THR A 176 32.64 33.20 -23.42
C THR A 176 32.55 31.67 -23.29
N ALA A 177 33.47 30.92 -23.91
CA ALA A 177 33.52 29.47 -23.78
C ALA A 177 33.72 29.03 -22.33
N SER A 178 34.59 29.71 -21.57
CA SER A 178 34.84 29.39 -20.17
C SER A 178 33.64 29.68 -19.26
N VAL A 179 32.87 30.75 -19.52
CA VAL A 179 31.66 31.09 -18.78
C VAL A 179 30.56 30.05 -19.09
N GLU A 180 30.37 29.72 -20.38
CA GLU A 180 29.38 28.73 -20.80
C GLU A 180 29.59 27.35 -20.14
N ALA A 181 30.85 26.89 -20.08
CA ALA A 181 31.18 25.64 -19.40
C ALA A 181 30.86 25.71 -17.89
N ARG A 182 31.13 26.82 -17.22
CA ARG A 182 30.82 27.00 -15.79
C ARG A 182 29.34 27.17 -15.48
N GLU A 183 28.56 27.74 -16.39
CA GLU A 183 27.10 27.84 -16.26
C GLU A 183 26.44 26.48 -16.21
N LEU A 184 27.07 25.43 -16.72
CA LEU A 184 26.56 24.05 -16.67
C LEU A 184 26.79 23.36 -15.31
N ASP A 185 27.79 23.75 -14.51
CA ASP A 185 28.13 23.10 -13.25
C ASP A 185 26.96 22.94 -12.30
N PRO A 186 26.14 23.98 -12.06
CA PRO A 186 24.93 23.83 -11.21
C PRO A 186 23.91 22.87 -11.79
N LEU A 187 23.80 22.75 -13.12
CA LEU A 187 22.84 21.86 -13.77
C LEU A 187 23.25 20.38 -13.66
N VAL A 188 24.57 20.10 -13.79
CA VAL A 188 25.12 18.75 -13.56
C VAL A 188 24.92 18.34 -12.10
N GLU A 189 25.25 19.24 -11.16
CA GLU A 189 25.08 18.96 -9.74
C GLU A 189 23.61 18.77 -9.34
N ASN A 190 22.68 19.52 -9.95
CA ASN A 190 21.24 19.31 -9.76
C ASN A 190 20.79 17.94 -10.32
N ALA A 191 21.28 17.55 -11.50
CA ALA A 191 20.98 16.23 -12.07
C ALA A 191 21.52 15.10 -11.20
N ARG A 192 22.74 15.23 -10.65
CA ARG A 192 23.33 14.27 -9.72
C ARG A 192 22.51 14.11 -8.45
N ARG A 193 22.09 15.23 -7.84
CA ARG A 193 21.21 15.22 -6.68
C ARG A 193 19.84 14.62 -6.99
N GLY A 194 19.28 14.95 -8.17
CA GLY A 194 18.03 14.37 -8.66
C GLY A 194 18.12 12.84 -8.78
N TYR A 195 19.23 12.34 -9.34
CA TYR A 195 19.44 10.90 -9.46
C TYR A 195 19.56 10.23 -8.08
N SER A 196 20.35 10.79 -7.17
CA SER A 196 20.45 10.24 -5.80
C SER A 196 19.09 10.24 -5.07
N ALA A 197 18.31 11.31 -5.22
CA ALA A 197 16.96 11.38 -4.64
C ALA A 197 16.02 10.32 -5.24
N ALA A 198 16.09 10.09 -6.55
CA ALA A 198 15.29 9.04 -7.20
C ALA A 198 15.70 7.61 -6.78
N GLN A 199 17.00 7.37 -6.55
CA GLN A 199 17.48 6.10 -5.98
C GLN A 199 16.96 5.88 -4.55
N LEU A 200 16.90 6.93 -3.73
CA LEU A 200 16.31 6.84 -2.38
C LEU A 200 14.81 6.50 -2.44
N GLN A 201 14.06 7.16 -3.31
CA GLN A 201 12.64 6.86 -3.52
C GLN A 201 12.42 5.43 -4.03
N LEU A 202 13.30 4.93 -4.91
CA LEU A 202 13.25 3.56 -5.38
C LEU A 202 13.49 2.55 -4.23
N ALA A 203 14.48 2.80 -3.38
CA ALA A 203 14.77 1.96 -2.21
C ALA A 203 13.60 1.95 -1.22
N GLU A 204 12.97 3.11 -0.99
CA GLU A 204 11.78 3.25 -0.15
C GLU A 204 10.59 2.45 -0.71
N ALA A 205 10.31 2.59 -2.00
CA ALA A 205 9.24 1.86 -2.68
C ALA A 205 9.44 0.34 -2.63
N MET A 206 10.69 -0.12 -2.73
CA MET A 206 11.07 -1.52 -2.59
C MET A 206 10.98 -2.03 -1.14
N GLY A 207 10.84 -1.14 -0.15
CA GLY A 207 10.87 -1.52 1.28
C GLY A 207 12.26 -1.96 1.75
N VAL A 208 13.33 -1.50 1.11
CA VAL A 208 14.70 -1.80 1.49
C VAL A 208 15.16 -0.79 2.54
N ALA A 209 15.59 -1.31 3.71
CA ALA A 209 16.15 -0.47 4.75
C ALA A 209 17.51 0.09 4.28
N LEU A 210 17.66 1.41 4.39
CA LEU A 210 18.93 2.08 4.10
C LEU A 210 19.83 2.00 5.32
N SER A 211 21.00 1.41 5.15
CA SER A 211 22.10 1.50 6.11
C SER A 211 23.28 2.18 5.44
N SER A 212 24.20 2.75 6.24
CA SER A 212 25.40 3.44 5.72
C SER A 212 26.26 2.56 4.79
N ASP A 213 26.13 1.26 4.89
CA ASP A 213 26.98 0.28 4.19
C ASP A 213 26.28 -0.34 2.96
N VAL A 214 25.02 0.02 2.68
CA VAL A 214 24.27 -0.49 1.52
C VAL A 214 24.28 0.52 0.40
N ALA A 215 24.89 0.14 -0.73
CA ALA A 215 24.85 0.96 -1.94
C ALA A 215 23.40 1.12 -2.42
N LEU A 216 23.04 2.34 -2.86
CA LEU A 216 21.73 2.63 -3.41
C LEU A 216 21.48 1.80 -4.67
N PRO A 217 20.25 1.30 -4.91
CA PRO A 217 19.94 0.51 -6.08
C PRO A 217 20.09 1.36 -7.35
N GLY A 218 20.87 0.88 -8.30
CA GLY A 218 21.00 1.46 -9.64
C GLY A 218 19.94 0.85 -10.55
N PRO A 219 19.06 1.64 -11.21
CA PRO A 219 18.08 1.07 -12.14
C PRO A 219 18.79 0.55 -13.39
N ASP A 220 18.43 -0.68 -13.82
CA ASP A 220 18.87 -1.27 -15.08
C ASP A 220 17.67 -1.37 -16.01
N GLY A 221 17.69 -0.59 -17.09
CA GLY A 221 16.61 -0.52 -18.07
C GLY A 221 16.65 0.81 -18.83
N GLU A 222 15.84 0.89 -19.88
CA GLU A 222 15.69 2.06 -20.74
C GLU A 222 14.23 2.50 -20.78
N LEU A 223 13.99 3.79 -21.01
CA LEU A 223 12.64 4.34 -21.21
C LEU A 223 12.27 4.20 -22.69
N SER A 224 11.53 3.13 -23.00
CA SER A 224 11.03 2.89 -24.35
C SER A 224 9.72 3.62 -24.61
N PHE A 225 9.51 4.04 -25.85
CA PHE A 225 8.25 4.56 -26.34
C PHE A 225 7.53 3.50 -27.18
N THR A 226 6.30 3.16 -26.81
CA THR A 226 5.46 2.22 -27.56
C THR A 226 4.06 2.83 -27.70
N PRO A 227 3.63 3.24 -28.91
CA PRO A 227 2.29 3.80 -29.12
C PRO A 227 1.19 2.87 -28.60
N VAL A 228 0.20 3.43 -27.91
CA VAL A 228 -0.91 2.66 -27.34
C VAL A 228 -2.20 3.04 -28.07
N THR A 229 -2.79 2.08 -28.80
CA THR A 229 -4.13 2.25 -29.38
C THR A 229 -5.17 1.80 -28.36
N VAL A 230 -6.10 2.68 -28.03
CA VAL A 230 -7.10 2.50 -26.97
C VAL A 230 -8.51 2.61 -27.53
N ASP A 231 -9.32 1.57 -27.33
CA ASP A 231 -10.77 1.64 -27.44
C ASP A 231 -11.37 1.93 -26.06
N LEU A 232 -11.88 3.16 -25.89
CA LEU A 232 -12.31 3.66 -24.58
C LEU A 232 -13.52 2.91 -24.03
N ASP A 233 -14.46 2.52 -24.89
CA ASP A 233 -15.72 1.90 -24.45
C ASP A 233 -15.49 0.48 -23.93
N SER A 234 -14.71 -0.32 -24.67
CA SER A 234 -14.36 -1.67 -24.25
C SER A 234 -13.48 -1.67 -23.00
N GLU A 235 -12.52 -0.75 -22.90
CA GLU A 235 -11.65 -0.64 -21.73
C GLU A 235 -12.41 -0.15 -20.48
N THR A 236 -13.40 0.75 -20.66
CA THR A 236 -14.25 1.19 -19.54
C THR A 236 -15.09 0.05 -18.99
N ALA A 237 -15.71 -0.76 -19.86
CA ALA A 237 -16.49 -1.92 -19.45
C ALA A 237 -15.60 -2.94 -18.71
N THR A 238 -14.42 -3.22 -19.23
CA THR A 238 -13.45 -4.13 -18.64
C THR A 238 -12.93 -3.62 -17.27
N ALA A 239 -12.66 -2.33 -17.15
CA ALA A 239 -12.21 -1.70 -15.92
C ALA A 239 -13.25 -1.81 -14.79
N LEU A 240 -14.53 -1.63 -15.10
CA LEU A 240 -15.63 -1.77 -14.14
C LEU A 240 -15.74 -3.18 -13.54
N GLU A 241 -15.26 -4.20 -14.24
CA GLU A 241 -15.25 -5.58 -13.76
C GLU A 241 -13.95 -5.93 -13.01
N ARG A 242 -12.82 -5.41 -13.48
CA ARG A 242 -11.48 -5.81 -12.99
C ARG A 242 -11.00 -5.01 -11.81
N ARG A 243 -11.31 -3.73 -11.72
CA ARG A 243 -10.76 -2.80 -10.71
C ARG A 243 -11.02 -3.28 -9.29
N THR A 244 -9.97 -3.34 -8.51
CA THR A 244 -9.97 -3.79 -7.12
C THR A 244 -10.77 -2.87 -6.20
N ASP A 245 -10.70 -1.54 -6.41
CA ASP A 245 -11.42 -0.54 -5.63
C ASP A 245 -12.95 -0.67 -5.81
N ILE A 246 -13.43 -0.98 -7.03
CA ILE A 246 -14.84 -1.23 -7.33
C ILE A 246 -15.30 -2.55 -6.68
N LYS A 247 -14.51 -3.62 -6.79
CA LYS A 247 -14.79 -4.90 -6.12
C LYS A 247 -14.91 -4.69 -4.61
N LEU A 248 -13.98 -3.94 -4.02
CA LEU A 248 -14.00 -3.58 -2.61
C LEU A 248 -15.26 -2.79 -2.24
N ALA A 249 -15.62 -1.77 -3.01
CA ALA A 249 -16.82 -0.97 -2.76
C ALA A 249 -18.11 -1.80 -2.83
N ARG A 250 -18.24 -2.72 -3.79
CA ARG A 250 -19.36 -3.68 -3.87
C ARG A 250 -19.45 -4.58 -2.63
N LEU A 251 -18.32 -5.04 -2.12
CA LEU A 251 -18.27 -5.85 -0.88
C LEU A 251 -18.65 -5.00 0.35
N LEU A 252 -18.26 -3.74 0.43
CA LEU A 252 -18.65 -2.83 1.51
C LEU A 252 -20.16 -2.60 1.55
N VAL A 253 -20.83 -2.45 0.41
CA VAL A 253 -22.29 -2.39 0.32
C VAL A 253 -22.94 -3.68 0.85
N ARG A 254 -22.42 -4.85 0.42
CA ARG A 254 -22.91 -6.16 0.90
C ARG A 254 -22.69 -6.31 2.40
N ALA A 255 -21.56 -5.92 2.92
CA ALA A 255 -21.22 -5.96 4.34
C ALA A 255 -22.16 -5.05 5.16
N ALA A 256 -22.46 -3.84 4.68
CA ALA A 256 -23.40 -2.93 5.32
C ALA A 256 -24.82 -3.49 5.36
N ASN A 257 -25.24 -4.18 4.30
CA ASN A 257 -26.55 -4.87 4.26
C ASN A 257 -26.65 -5.98 5.31
N GLU A 258 -25.63 -6.82 5.46
CA GLU A 258 -25.64 -7.83 6.52
C GLU A 258 -25.54 -7.19 7.92
N GLY A 259 -24.82 -6.07 8.06
CA GLY A 259 -24.79 -5.28 9.29
C GLY A 259 -26.16 -4.72 9.66
N GLU A 260 -26.96 -4.21 8.71
CA GLU A 260 -28.34 -3.79 8.92
C GLU A 260 -29.20 -4.97 9.43
N ARG A 261 -29.06 -6.17 8.82
CA ARG A 261 -29.79 -7.38 9.22
C ARG A 261 -29.43 -7.85 10.61
N ILE A 262 -28.15 -7.76 11.01
CA ILE A 262 -27.72 -8.10 12.38
C ILE A 262 -28.40 -7.18 13.40
N ILE A 263 -28.46 -5.88 13.11
CA ILE A 263 -29.10 -4.89 13.98
C ILE A 263 -30.62 -5.10 14.02
N ALA A 264 -31.24 -5.36 12.86
CA ALA A 264 -32.68 -5.64 12.73
C ALA A 264 -33.11 -6.93 13.45
N ALA A 265 -32.18 -7.84 13.72
CA ALA A 265 -32.44 -9.02 14.55
C ALA A 265 -32.92 -8.65 15.96
N GLY A 266 -32.65 -7.45 16.45
CA GLY A 266 -33.16 -6.92 17.72
C GLY A 266 -34.69 -6.76 17.77
N TYR A 267 -35.40 -6.77 16.63
CA TYR A 267 -36.87 -6.81 16.60
C TYR A 267 -37.46 -8.19 16.95
N TYR A 268 -36.64 -9.23 16.84
CA TYR A 268 -37.10 -10.63 17.01
C TYR A 268 -36.70 -11.18 18.37
N PRO A 269 -37.47 -12.14 18.92
CA PRO A 269 -37.08 -12.82 20.15
C PRO A 269 -35.83 -13.69 19.94
N SER A 270 -35.12 -13.94 21.04
CA SER A 270 -34.04 -14.92 21.13
C SER A 270 -34.34 -15.99 22.14
N VAL A 271 -33.87 -17.21 21.88
CA VAL A 271 -33.97 -18.34 22.78
C VAL A 271 -32.59 -18.90 23.06
N ASN A 272 -32.22 -18.95 24.33
CA ASN A 272 -30.95 -19.50 24.77
C ASN A 272 -31.21 -20.68 25.73
N GLY A 273 -30.59 -21.83 25.48
CA GLY A 273 -30.46 -22.90 26.46
C GLY A 273 -29.41 -22.55 27.48
N ASN A 274 -29.73 -22.69 28.75
CA ASN A 274 -28.83 -22.35 29.85
C ASN A 274 -28.68 -23.55 30.80
N ILE A 275 -27.45 -23.85 31.16
CA ILE A 275 -27.08 -24.77 32.23
C ILE A 275 -26.24 -24.00 33.22
N THR A 276 -26.69 -23.96 34.48
CA THR A 276 -25.95 -23.35 35.57
C THR A 276 -25.66 -24.37 36.64
N ALA A 277 -24.43 -24.52 37.04
CA ALA A 277 -24.02 -25.40 38.13
C ALA A 277 -23.35 -24.54 39.22
N ASP A 278 -23.95 -24.55 40.40
CA ASP A 278 -23.42 -23.85 41.59
C ASP A 278 -22.94 -24.88 42.59
N TYR A 279 -21.72 -24.69 43.10
CA TYR A 279 -21.18 -25.45 44.21
C TYR A 279 -20.78 -24.49 45.33
N ILE A 280 -21.51 -24.60 46.47
CA ILE A 280 -21.31 -23.76 47.67
C ILE A 280 -20.80 -24.69 48.79
N PRO A 281 -19.51 -24.65 49.12
CA PRO A 281 -19.01 -25.41 50.26
C PRO A 281 -19.60 -24.86 51.54
N VAL A 282 -20.39 -25.69 52.23
CA VAL A 282 -20.99 -25.37 53.52
C VAL A 282 -20.09 -25.96 54.61
N SER A 283 -19.34 -25.15 55.32
CA SER A 283 -18.57 -25.59 56.49
C SER A 283 -19.12 -24.93 57.76
N GLY A 284 -19.28 -25.73 58.79
CA GLY A 284 -19.55 -25.22 60.16
C GLY A 284 -21.00 -24.93 60.52
N ILE A 285 -21.98 -25.63 59.96
CA ILE A 285 -23.33 -25.64 60.50
C ILE A 285 -23.34 -26.63 61.66
N HIS A 286 -23.12 -26.15 62.93
CA HIS A 286 -23.40 -26.89 64.12
C HIS A 286 -24.85 -26.63 64.50
N ARG A 287 -25.67 -27.68 64.51
CA ARG A 287 -27.00 -27.68 65.12
C ARG A 287 -26.85 -28.20 66.54
N GLU A 288 -26.97 -27.33 67.52
CA GLU A 288 -27.32 -27.75 68.86
C GLU A 288 -28.86 -27.81 69.00
N GLY A 289 -29.38 -28.97 69.41
CA GLY A 289 -30.80 -29.15 69.74
C GLY A 289 -31.60 -29.96 68.72
N SER A 290 -31.97 -31.13 69.17
CA SER A 290 -32.85 -32.11 68.55
C SER A 290 -34.20 -31.51 68.13
N THR A 291 -34.57 -31.68 66.94
CA THR A 291 -35.75 -32.30 66.39
C THR A 291 -35.90 -31.94 64.92
N SER A 292 -35.75 -32.94 64.11
CA SER A 292 -36.34 -33.16 62.83
C SER A 292 -37.03 -31.97 62.11
N ARG A 293 -36.27 -31.09 61.53
CA ARG A 293 -36.57 -30.42 60.30
C ARG A 293 -35.29 -30.34 59.50
N THR A 294 -35.16 -31.25 58.57
CA THR A 294 -34.22 -31.17 57.44
C THR A 294 -34.54 -29.87 56.69
N GLN A 295 -33.83 -28.79 57.02
CA GLN A 295 -33.68 -27.75 56.02
C GLN A 295 -32.75 -28.31 54.96
N ASP A 296 -33.30 -28.54 53.79
CA ASP A 296 -32.52 -28.90 52.58
C ASP A 296 -31.55 -27.77 52.31
N PHE A 297 -30.33 -27.98 52.72
CA PHE A 297 -29.24 -27.06 52.40
C PHE A 297 -28.62 -27.60 51.09
N LEU A 298 -28.97 -26.94 49.96
CA LEU A 298 -28.37 -27.25 48.69
C LEU A 298 -26.94 -26.79 48.68
N GLY A 299 -25.97 -27.68 48.94
CA GLY A 299 -24.54 -27.42 48.78
C GLY A 299 -24.09 -27.43 47.35
N SER A 300 -24.86 -28.05 46.48
CA SER A 300 -24.66 -28.02 45.01
C SER A 300 -26.00 -27.99 44.32
N GLU A 301 -26.11 -27.26 43.25
CA GLU A 301 -27.31 -27.13 42.44
C GLU A 301 -26.98 -27.11 40.96
N ILE A 302 -27.69 -27.87 40.15
CA ILE A 302 -27.66 -27.80 38.69
C ILE A 302 -29.04 -27.36 38.23
N ARG A 303 -29.10 -26.30 37.47
CA ARG A 303 -30.31 -25.78 36.84
C ARG A 303 -30.15 -25.81 35.34
N GLU A 304 -31.09 -26.46 34.66
CA GLU A 304 -31.17 -26.54 33.23
C GLU A 304 -32.48 -25.91 32.75
N GLY A 305 -32.42 -25.18 31.64
CA GLY A 305 -33.60 -24.55 31.11
C GLY A 305 -33.36 -23.76 29.85
N ALA A 306 -34.41 -23.19 29.32
CA ALA A 306 -34.33 -22.25 28.18
C ALA A 306 -34.88 -20.88 28.59
N ALA A 307 -34.17 -19.83 28.20
CA ALA A 307 -34.62 -18.47 28.38
C ALA A 307 -35.09 -17.90 27.03
N TYR A 308 -36.37 -17.54 26.99
CA TYR A 308 -36.96 -16.78 25.90
C TYR A 308 -36.87 -15.30 26.27
N THR A 309 -36.21 -14.48 25.42
CA THR A 309 -36.04 -13.06 25.65
C THR A 309 -36.56 -12.29 24.45
N TRP A 310 -37.51 -11.41 24.68
CA TRP A 310 -38.02 -10.48 23.68
C TRP A 310 -38.22 -9.11 24.30
N GLN A 311 -37.57 -8.11 23.71
CA GLN A 311 -37.73 -6.73 24.16
C GLN A 311 -38.93 -6.10 23.45
N VAL A 312 -40.09 -6.15 24.05
CA VAL A 312 -41.36 -5.69 23.44
C VAL A 312 -41.40 -4.15 23.35
N ILE A 313 -40.83 -3.46 24.34
CA ILE A 313 -40.76 -2.00 24.38
C ILE A 313 -39.29 -1.61 24.54
N ASP A 314 -38.72 -0.95 23.52
CA ASP A 314 -37.31 -0.53 23.47
C ASP A 314 -37.13 1.00 23.34
N ASN A 315 -38.22 1.75 23.41
CA ASN A 315 -38.25 3.21 23.24
C ASN A 315 -37.58 3.71 21.94
N GLY A 316 -37.69 2.92 20.88
CA GLY A 316 -37.14 3.25 19.56
C GLY A 316 -35.66 2.96 19.36
N LYS A 317 -35.00 2.27 20.31
CA LYS A 317 -33.57 1.97 20.25
C LYS A 317 -33.19 1.16 19.02
N VAL A 318 -33.90 0.04 18.75
CA VAL A 318 -33.66 -0.82 17.57
C VAL A 318 -34.02 -0.07 16.30
N GLY A 319 -35.18 0.65 16.27
CA GLY A 319 -35.59 1.43 15.11
C GLY A 319 -34.58 2.50 14.71
N GLY A 320 -34.05 3.25 15.68
CA GLY A 320 -33.00 4.23 15.44
C GLY A 320 -31.68 3.62 14.97
N ALA A 321 -31.30 2.45 15.53
CA ALA A 321 -30.10 1.73 15.12
C ALA A 321 -30.21 1.18 13.68
N VAL A 322 -31.39 0.62 13.31
CA VAL A 322 -31.69 0.15 11.94
C VAL A 322 -31.68 1.31 10.95
N LEU A 323 -32.29 2.47 11.29
CA LEU A 323 -32.25 3.65 10.44
C LEU A 323 -30.80 4.11 10.18
N ARG A 324 -29.98 4.18 11.22
CA ARG A 324 -28.54 4.49 11.10
C ARG A 324 -27.80 3.52 10.19
N ALA A 325 -28.03 2.20 10.37
CA ALA A 325 -27.39 1.18 9.56
C ALA A 325 -27.82 1.24 8.09
N ARG A 326 -29.11 1.50 7.84
CA ARG A 326 -29.66 1.71 6.49
C ARG A 326 -29.03 2.91 5.80
N LYS A 327 -28.87 4.03 6.52
CA LYS A 327 -28.20 5.22 5.95
C LYS A 327 -26.70 5.01 5.72
N ALA A 328 -26.05 4.22 6.56
CA ALA A 328 -24.65 3.81 6.32
C ALA A 328 -24.52 2.95 5.04
N ARG A 329 -25.47 2.03 4.78
CA ARG A 329 -25.52 1.28 3.52
C ARG A 329 -25.73 2.21 2.33
N GLU A 330 -26.69 3.11 2.40
CA GLU A 330 -26.98 4.09 1.34
C GLU A 330 -25.75 4.96 1.01
N ILE A 331 -24.96 5.37 2.00
CA ILE A 331 -23.68 6.08 1.79
C ILE A 331 -22.72 5.20 0.98
N ASN A 332 -22.55 3.92 1.33
CA ASN A 332 -21.70 3.01 0.57
C ASN A 332 -22.19 2.80 -0.88
N GLU A 333 -23.50 2.75 -1.10
CA GLU A 333 -24.11 2.67 -2.44
C GLU A 333 -23.80 3.93 -3.27
N ILE A 334 -23.90 5.10 -2.67
CA ILE A 334 -23.55 6.39 -3.32
C ILE A 334 -22.04 6.42 -3.66
N GLU A 335 -21.16 6.00 -2.75
CA GLU A 335 -19.73 5.95 -3.02
C GLU A 335 -19.38 4.95 -4.14
N LEU A 336 -20.05 3.79 -4.19
CA LEU A 336 -19.90 2.82 -5.29
C LEU A 336 -20.28 3.46 -6.63
N HIS A 337 -21.47 4.10 -6.73
CA HIS A 337 -21.91 4.77 -7.96
C HIS A 337 -20.96 5.91 -8.37
N LYS A 338 -20.42 6.66 -7.41
CA LYS A 338 -19.44 7.70 -7.66
C LYS A 338 -18.14 7.14 -8.25
N LEU A 339 -17.66 6.02 -7.72
CA LEU A 339 -16.48 5.33 -8.26
C LEU A 339 -16.75 4.82 -9.68
N GLU A 340 -17.86 4.10 -9.91
CA GLU A 340 -18.23 3.59 -11.22
C GLU A 340 -18.37 4.70 -12.26
N ALA A 341 -19.06 5.81 -11.93
CA ALA A 341 -19.16 6.99 -12.79
C ALA A 341 -17.82 7.72 -13.01
N GLY A 342 -16.84 7.51 -12.10
CA GLY A 342 -15.50 8.08 -12.19
C GLY A 342 -14.62 7.44 -13.25
N VAL A 343 -14.79 6.15 -13.50
CA VAL A 343 -13.88 5.34 -14.35
C VAL A 343 -13.75 5.91 -15.76
N GLY A 344 -14.87 6.17 -16.44
CA GLY A 344 -14.83 6.69 -17.81
C GLY A 344 -14.15 8.06 -17.91
N ARG A 345 -14.32 8.92 -16.89
CA ARG A 345 -13.63 10.22 -16.83
C ARG A 345 -12.14 10.07 -16.61
N GLU A 346 -11.73 9.17 -15.72
CA GLU A 346 -10.32 8.86 -15.44
C GLU A 346 -9.62 8.33 -16.69
N LEU A 347 -10.21 7.33 -17.36
CA LEU A 347 -9.67 6.75 -18.58
C LEU A 347 -9.61 7.77 -19.73
N SER A 348 -10.62 8.62 -19.89
CA SER A 348 -10.61 9.69 -20.90
C SER A 348 -9.50 10.70 -20.63
N ARG A 349 -9.25 11.07 -19.37
CA ARG A 349 -8.16 11.97 -18.98
C ARG A 349 -6.81 11.38 -19.35
N ILE A 350 -6.56 10.11 -18.96
CA ILE A 350 -5.26 9.43 -19.24
C ILE A 350 -5.05 9.26 -20.74
N ARG A 351 -6.09 8.90 -21.50
CA ARG A 351 -6.00 8.82 -22.97
C ARG A 351 -5.62 10.16 -23.61
N ASN A 352 -6.24 11.25 -23.17
CA ASN A 352 -5.89 12.59 -23.68
C ASN A 352 -4.45 12.98 -23.33
N GLU A 353 -3.97 12.59 -22.16
CA GLU A 353 -2.58 12.77 -21.75
C GLU A 353 -1.62 11.95 -22.63
N LEU A 354 -1.91 10.66 -22.87
CA LEU A 354 -1.14 9.80 -23.77
C LEU A 354 -1.06 10.41 -25.19
N ASN A 355 -2.16 10.88 -25.76
CA ASN A 355 -2.19 11.52 -27.07
C ASN A 355 -1.32 12.80 -27.10
N GLY A 356 -1.34 13.60 -26.04
CA GLY A 356 -0.50 14.79 -25.93
C GLY A 356 0.99 14.46 -25.80
N ILE A 357 1.32 13.40 -25.08
CA ILE A 357 2.70 12.91 -24.94
C ILE A 357 3.20 12.34 -26.27
N GLU A 358 2.38 11.56 -26.99
CA GLU A 358 2.73 11.03 -28.31
C GLU A 358 3.02 12.13 -29.32
N ALA A 359 2.20 13.18 -29.36
CA ALA A 359 2.45 14.35 -30.22
C ALA A 359 3.78 15.04 -29.85
N ARG A 360 4.07 15.19 -28.57
CA ARG A 360 5.33 15.75 -28.06
C ARG A 360 6.53 14.88 -28.43
N HIS A 361 6.43 13.54 -28.21
CA HIS A 361 7.47 12.59 -28.57
C HIS A 361 7.79 12.70 -30.07
N LYS A 362 6.79 12.61 -30.94
CA LYS A 362 6.95 12.71 -32.38
C LYS A 362 7.66 14.00 -32.82
N SER A 363 7.34 15.13 -32.17
CA SER A 363 7.97 16.41 -32.44
C SER A 363 9.46 16.42 -32.05
N PHE A 364 9.81 15.93 -30.87
CA PHE A 364 11.19 15.89 -30.41
C PHE A 364 12.03 14.82 -31.12
N ASP A 365 11.47 13.68 -31.44
CA ASP A 365 12.14 12.61 -32.19
C ASP A 365 12.53 13.09 -33.59
N ALA A 366 11.61 13.72 -34.32
CA ALA A 366 11.89 14.32 -35.62
C ALA A 366 12.95 15.45 -35.54
N GLY A 367 12.97 16.20 -34.44
CA GLY A 367 13.93 17.31 -34.22
C GLY A 367 15.29 16.86 -33.73
N SER A 368 15.39 15.74 -33.02
CA SER A 368 16.60 15.30 -32.33
C SER A 368 17.77 15.01 -33.27
N ASN A 369 17.52 14.21 -34.32
CA ASN A 369 18.54 13.86 -35.29
C ASN A 369 19.06 15.09 -36.06
N ASN A 370 18.18 16.00 -36.43
CA ASN A 370 18.58 17.25 -37.13
C ASN A 370 19.39 18.17 -36.19
N ALA A 371 19.00 18.30 -34.93
CA ALA A 371 19.70 19.12 -33.96
C ALA A 371 21.08 18.55 -33.63
N GLU A 372 21.25 17.25 -33.54
CA GLU A 372 22.52 16.55 -33.35
C GLU A 372 23.49 16.83 -34.53
N GLN A 373 23.00 16.59 -35.75
CA GLN A 373 23.82 16.87 -36.97
C GLN A 373 24.20 18.32 -37.07
N THR A 374 23.30 19.25 -36.74
CA THR A 374 23.58 20.69 -36.75
C THR A 374 24.62 21.06 -35.72
N ALA A 375 24.52 20.57 -34.49
CA ALA A 375 25.48 20.83 -33.43
C ALA A 375 26.86 20.28 -33.79
N ALA A 376 26.97 19.08 -34.36
CA ALA A 376 28.22 18.49 -34.81
C ALA A 376 28.84 19.29 -35.97
N ALA A 377 28.06 19.72 -36.95
CA ALA A 377 28.55 20.52 -38.06
C ALA A 377 29.06 21.93 -37.60
N VAL A 378 28.31 22.57 -36.70
CA VAL A 378 28.71 23.88 -36.14
C VAL A 378 29.97 23.76 -35.30
N GLN A 379 30.10 22.66 -34.50
CA GLN A 379 31.31 22.37 -33.74
C GLN A 379 32.54 22.23 -34.65
N GLN A 380 32.42 21.49 -35.76
CA GLN A 380 33.51 21.35 -36.76
C GLN A 380 33.85 22.68 -37.41
N ASN A 381 32.84 23.48 -37.80
CA ASN A 381 33.00 24.79 -38.42
C ASN A 381 33.63 25.79 -37.43
N LEU A 382 33.32 25.73 -36.15
CA LEU A 382 33.94 26.56 -35.12
C LEU A 382 35.45 26.26 -35.01
N GLY A 383 35.82 24.98 -35.04
CA GLY A 383 37.21 24.55 -35.08
C GLY A 383 37.98 25.08 -36.28
N SER A 384 37.35 25.23 -37.44
CA SER A 384 37.92 25.78 -38.68
C SER A 384 37.82 27.29 -38.75
N GLY A 385 37.18 27.98 -37.81
CA GLY A 385 36.95 29.42 -37.84
C GLY A 385 35.84 29.89 -38.77
N LEU A 386 35.02 28.96 -39.27
CA LEU A 386 33.89 29.21 -40.18
C LEU A 386 32.56 29.44 -39.43
N ALA A 387 32.48 29.18 -38.13
CA ALA A 387 31.35 29.47 -37.27
C ALA A 387 31.76 30.31 -36.07
N SER A 388 30.81 31.03 -35.50
CA SER A 388 30.99 31.84 -34.29
C SER A 388 30.68 31.06 -33.03
N GLN A 389 31.18 31.53 -31.88
CA GLN A 389 30.80 31.00 -30.56
C GLN A 389 29.28 31.10 -30.27
N LEU A 390 28.65 32.18 -30.79
CA LEU A 390 27.20 32.35 -30.65
C LEU A 390 26.43 31.25 -31.41
N GLU A 391 26.83 30.93 -32.64
CA GLU A 391 26.20 29.85 -33.42
C GLU A 391 26.39 28.51 -32.75
N HIS A 392 27.58 28.24 -32.19
CA HIS A 392 27.85 27.04 -31.41
C HIS A 392 26.92 26.93 -30.19
N ARG A 393 26.80 27.98 -29.38
CA ARG A 393 25.93 28.05 -28.20
C ARG A 393 24.45 27.80 -28.56
N LEU A 394 23.95 28.39 -29.66
CA LEU A 394 22.60 28.21 -30.13
C LEU A 394 22.34 26.77 -30.61
N ALA A 395 23.30 26.18 -31.35
CA ALA A 395 23.20 24.81 -31.83
C ALA A 395 23.23 23.79 -30.68
N GLU A 396 24.15 23.92 -29.74
CA GLU A 396 24.25 23.12 -28.54
C GLU A 396 23.00 23.26 -27.65
N GLY A 397 22.49 24.46 -27.45
CA GLY A 397 21.24 24.70 -26.70
C GLY A 397 20.05 24.06 -27.35
N SER A 398 19.93 24.10 -28.69
CA SER A 398 18.86 23.41 -29.44
C SER A 398 18.97 21.90 -29.32
N TYR A 399 20.17 21.33 -29.47
CA TYR A 399 20.42 19.90 -29.33
C TYR A 399 20.05 19.41 -27.93
N LEU A 400 20.51 20.09 -26.88
CA LEU A 400 20.19 19.74 -25.51
C LEU A 400 18.67 19.81 -25.22
N LYS A 401 17.99 20.84 -25.71
CA LYS A 401 16.56 21.00 -25.57
C LYS A 401 15.77 19.85 -26.20
N THR A 402 16.18 19.43 -27.40
CA THR A 402 15.51 18.30 -28.08
C THR A 402 15.80 16.97 -27.41
N GLN A 403 17.04 16.70 -27.00
CA GLN A 403 17.41 15.50 -26.26
C GLN A 403 16.68 15.38 -24.91
N THR A 404 16.72 16.43 -24.11
CA THR A 404 16.03 16.44 -22.82
C THR A 404 14.52 16.36 -22.97
N GLY A 405 13.95 16.99 -24.02
CA GLY A 405 12.54 16.93 -24.34
C GLY A 405 12.09 15.54 -24.80
N LEU A 406 12.91 14.82 -25.58
CA LEU A 406 12.65 13.45 -25.99
C LEU A 406 12.70 12.50 -24.78
N LEU A 407 13.72 12.64 -23.93
CA LEU A 407 13.87 11.86 -22.70
C LEU A 407 12.68 12.07 -21.76
N GLU A 408 12.25 13.33 -21.58
CA GLU A 408 11.08 13.67 -20.78
C GLU A 408 9.80 13.06 -21.37
N ALA A 409 9.62 13.11 -22.71
CA ALA A 409 8.47 12.52 -23.38
C ALA A 409 8.43 11.00 -23.17
N ASN A 410 9.57 10.31 -23.28
CA ASN A 410 9.67 8.88 -22.98
C ASN A 410 9.33 8.56 -21.53
N TYR A 411 9.82 9.34 -20.58
CA TYR A 411 9.49 9.20 -19.17
C TYR A 411 8.00 9.34 -18.92
N LEU A 412 7.41 10.46 -19.38
CA LEU A 412 5.98 10.74 -19.21
C LEU A 412 5.11 9.68 -19.87
N HIS A 413 5.53 9.13 -21.02
CA HIS A 413 4.84 8.02 -21.68
C HIS A 413 4.79 6.77 -20.80
N ASN A 414 5.91 6.37 -20.21
CA ASN A 414 5.96 5.21 -19.34
C ASN A 414 5.14 5.41 -18.05
N VAL A 415 5.14 6.63 -17.50
CA VAL A 415 4.29 7.02 -16.36
C VAL A 415 2.80 6.93 -16.74
N ALA A 416 2.40 7.56 -17.84
CA ALA A 416 1.00 7.55 -18.29
C ALA A 416 0.51 6.14 -18.66
N ARG A 417 1.40 5.30 -19.21
CA ARG A 417 1.10 3.89 -19.46
C ARG A 417 0.90 3.10 -18.16
N ALA A 418 1.74 3.32 -17.14
CA ALA A 418 1.56 2.71 -15.83
C ALA A 418 0.24 3.15 -15.17
N GLU A 419 -0.13 4.44 -15.30
CA GLU A 419 -1.42 4.94 -14.83
C GLU A 419 -2.59 4.31 -15.61
N TRP A 420 -2.44 4.10 -16.91
CA TRP A 420 -3.44 3.41 -17.73
C TRP A 420 -3.64 1.96 -17.27
N ASP A 421 -2.55 1.22 -17.04
CA ASP A 421 -2.60 -0.16 -16.55
C ASP A 421 -3.31 -0.23 -15.19
N ARG A 422 -3.04 0.71 -14.29
CA ARG A 422 -3.73 0.84 -13.01
C ARG A 422 -5.21 1.15 -13.20
N ALA A 423 -5.55 2.15 -14.00
CA ALA A 423 -6.91 2.60 -14.21
C ALA A 423 -7.81 1.55 -14.90
N THR A 424 -7.22 0.65 -15.69
CA THR A 424 -7.90 -0.49 -16.33
C THR A 424 -7.90 -1.77 -15.50
N GLY A 425 -7.22 -1.78 -14.33
CA GLY A 425 -7.12 -2.96 -13.47
C GLY A 425 -6.25 -4.08 -14.04
N ARG A 426 -5.28 -3.76 -14.93
CA ARG A 426 -4.39 -4.76 -15.58
C ARG A 426 -3.28 -5.27 -14.66
N TYR A 427 -3.03 -4.65 -13.52
CA TYR A 427 -1.99 -5.08 -12.58
C TYR A 427 -2.15 -6.52 -12.07
N PHE A 428 -3.38 -7.06 -12.07
CA PHE A 428 -3.69 -8.41 -11.60
C PHE A 428 -3.49 -9.51 -12.64
N GLN A 429 -3.42 -9.19 -13.92
CA GLN A 429 -3.22 -10.20 -14.97
C GLN A 429 -1.84 -10.86 -14.90
N PHE A 430 -0.84 -10.17 -14.35
CA PHE A 430 0.50 -10.74 -14.18
C PHE A 430 0.62 -11.73 -12.99
N ALA A 431 -0.34 -11.72 -12.06
CA ALA A 431 -0.33 -12.65 -10.93
C ALA A 431 -1.12 -13.94 -11.23
N GLU A 432 -2.09 -13.90 -12.16
CA GLU A 432 -2.86 -15.07 -12.58
C GLU A 432 -2.12 -15.95 -13.58
N ASP A 433 -1.23 -15.37 -14.41
CA ASP A 433 -0.40 -16.09 -15.37
C ASP A 433 0.91 -16.66 -14.77
N ALA A 434 1.18 -16.43 -13.47
CA ALA A 434 2.38 -16.89 -12.77
C ALA A 434 2.16 -18.15 -11.92
N HIS A 435 1.04 -18.88 -12.13
CA HIS A 435 0.77 -20.17 -11.47
C HIS A 435 0.79 -21.33 -12.44
#